data_56b24e1f2272d8d94f042442db3e97e5
#
_entry.id   56b24e1f2272d8d94f042442db3e97e5
#
_cell.length_a   1.000
_cell.length_b   1.000
_cell.length_c   1.000
_cell.angle_alpha   90.00
_cell.angle_beta   90.00
_cell.angle_gamma   90.00
#
_symmetry.space_group_name_H-M   'P 1'
#
loop_
_entity.id
_entity.type
_entity.pdbx_description
1 polymer ?
#
loop_
_entity_poly.entity_id
_entity_poly.type
_entity_poly.pdbx_seq_one_letter_code
_entity_poly.pdbx_strand_id
1 'polypeptide(L)'
;MRTLYTAALFALTSTSVLAQQGQSGLRIRLGALQPSSAASKAVANQQPGVMVDFLSSKSADGSTITVGYFQGGSGADMVRTVPLMFSKVSDSTSAVPGLGGLYTGTGIGAYLFDTPGSNMKTLWGGYAMVGLKLPGGIFAETQYHYTSRSVNGYSPNGVALMIGRKF
;
A
#
# COMPACT_ATOMS: atom_id res chain seq x y z
N MET A 1 -19.40 -4.42 -4.56
CA MET A 1 -18.83 -3.08 -4.77
C MET A 1 -19.28 -2.03 -3.75
N ARG A 2 -20.55 -1.95 -3.34
CA ARG A 2 -21.04 -0.92 -2.37
C ARG A 2 -20.35 -0.95 -1.00
N THR A 3 -19.97 -2.10 -0.48
CA THR A 3 -19.34 -2.26 0.85
C THR A 3 -17.90 -1.72 0.94
N LEU A 4 -17.14 -1.73 -0.15
CA LEU A 4 -15.76 -1.22 -0.18
C LEU A 4 -15.70 0.31 -0.12
N TYR A 5 -16.64 0.99 -0.79
CA TYR A 5 -16.72 2.45 -0.75
C TYR A 5 -17.11 2.97 0.63
N THR A 6 -17.96 2.22 1.35
CA THR A 6 -18.37 2.58 2.70
C THR A 6 -17.21 2.45 3.70
N ALA A 7 -16.38 1.41 3.58
CA ALA A 7 -15.20 1.22 4.44
C ALA A 7 -14.12 2.29 4.18
N ALA A 8 -13.89 2.66 2.92
CA ALA A 8 -12.95 3.71 2.55
C ALA A 8 -13.40 5.10 3.04
N LEU A 9 -14.71 5.38 2.97
CA LEU A 9 -15.29 6.64 3.46
C LEU A 9 -15.22 6.74 4.99
N PHE A 10 -15.44 5.63 5.70
CA PHE A 10 -15.34 5.55 7.15
C PHE A 10 -13.90 5.74 7.63
N ALA A 11 -12.91 5.20 6.91
CA ALA A 11 -11.49 5.40 7.20
C ALA A 11 -11.07 6.87 7.04
N LEU A 12 -11.62 7.59 6.06
CA LEU A 12 -11.31 9.00 5.81
C LEU A 12 -11.95 9.95 6.85
N THR A 13 -13.11 9.61 7.40
CA THR A 13 -13.80 10.44 8.39
C THR A 13 -13.30 10.22 9.81
N SER A 14 -12.85 9.01 10.15
CA SER A 14 -12.32 8.71 11.49
C SER A 14 -10.90 9.25 11.72
N THR A 15 -10.15 9.58 10.67
CA THR A 15 -8.79 10.12 10.77
C THR A 15 -8.72 11.56 11.26
N SER A 16 -9.79 12.35 11.11
CA SER A 16 -9.83 13.72 11.67
C SER A 16 -9.84 13.76 13.20
N VAL A 17 -10.31 12.70 13.86
CA VAL A 17 -10.34 12.59 15.33
C VAL A 17 -8.97 12.18 15.89
N LEU A 18 -8.20 11.36 15.17
CA LEU A 18 -6.88 10.91 15.60
C LEU A 18 -5.79 11.97 15.38
N ALA A 19 -5.98 12.87 14.41
CA ALA A 19 -5.03 13.95 14.11
C ALA A 19 -4.99 15.06 15.18
N GLN A 20 -5.96 15.12 16.08
CA GLN A 20 -6.01 16.13 17.16
C GLN A 20 -5.20 15.75 18.41
N GLN A 21 -4.70 14.52 18.52
CA GLN A 21 -3.92 14.06 19.68
C GLN A 21 -2.42 14.02 19.43
N GLY A 22 -1.82 15.07 18.90
CA GLY A 22 -0.38 15.34 18.96
C GLY A 22 0.54 14.23 18.45
N GLN A 23 1.10 14.40 17.25
CA GLN A 23 2.33 13.78 16.72
C GLN A 23 2.37 12.28 16.38
N SER A 24 1.29 11.58 16.19
CA SER A 24 1.34 10.32 15.48
C SER A 24 1.12 10.59 13.98
N GLY A 25 2.20 10.56 13.19
CA GLY A 25 2.07 10.71 11.75
C GLY A 25 1.33 9.50 11.17
N LEU A 26 0.16 9.71 10.60
CA LEU A 26 -0.60 8.70 9.87
C LEU A 26 -0.52 9.04 8.38
N ARG A 27 -0.19 8.05 7.55
CA ARG A 27 -0.28 8.17 6.09
C ARG A 27 -1.31 7.18 5.59
N ILE A 28 -2.29 7.64 4.84
CA ILE A 28 -3.28 6.78 4.20
C ILE A 28 -3.12 6.90 2.70
N ARG A 29 -3.12 5.75 2.01
CA ARG A 29 -2.97 5.63 0.56
C ARG A 29 -4.10 4.82 -0.01
N LEU A 30 -4.64 5.26 -1.13
CA LEU A 30 -5.63 4.56 -1.93
C LEU A 30 -5.06 4.38 -3.34
N GLY A 31 -5.35 3.27 -3.98
CA GLY A 31 -4.87 3.02 -5.33
C GLY A 31 -5.19 1.62 -5.83
N ALA A 32 -4.38 1.13 -6.73
CA ALA A 32 -4.53 -0.21 -7.29
C ALA A 32 -3.18 -0.88 -7.52
N LEU A 33 -3.10 -2.16 -7.24
CA LEU A 33 -2.01 -3.05 -7.61
C LEU A 33 -2.32 -3.70 -8.95
N GLN A 34 -1.43 -3.56 -9.92
CA GLN A 34 -1.42 -4.29 -11.17
C GLN A 34 -0.49 -5.50 -11.00
N PRO A 35 -1.02 -6.72 -10.88
CA PRO A 35 -0.20 -7.90 -10.68
C PRO A 35 0.66 -8.21 -11.89
N SER A 36 1.83 -8.82 -11.69
CA SER A 36 2.71 -9.23 -12.78
C SER A 36 2.42 -10.65 -13.29
N SER A 37 1.93 -11.56 -12.42
CA SER A 37 1.66 -12.95 -12.81
C SER A 37 0.42 -13.07 -13.71
N ALA A 38 0.49 -13.94 -14.71
CA ALA A 38 -0.61 -14.20 -15.63
C ALA A 38 -1.88 -14.70 -14.92
N ALA A 39 -1.72 -15.61 -13.94
CA ALA A 39 -2.83 -16.12 -13.14
C ALA A 39 -3.54 -15.02 -12.34
N SER A 40 -2.78 -14.13 -11.69
CA SER A 40 -3.39 -13.01 -10.95
C SER A 40 -4.06 -12.00 -11.88
N LYS A 41 -3.49 -11.74 -13.07
CA LYS A 41 -4.08 -10.87 -14.11
C LYS A 41 -5.37 -11.45 -14.68
N ALA A 42 -5.46 -12.76 -14.82
CA ALA A 42 -6.68 -13.43 -15.29
C ALA A 42 -7.86 -13.24 -14.35
N VAL A 43 -7.60 -13.16 -13.03
CA VAL A 43 -8.63 -12.83 -12.03
C VAL A 43 -8.97 -11.35 -12.05
N ALA A 44 -7.94 -10.49 -12.04
CA ALA A 44 -8.12 -9.04 -12.10
C ALA A 44 -6.83 -8.35 -12.55
N ASN A 45 -6.92 -7.57 -13.64
CA ASN A 45 -5.80 -6.75 -14.11
C ASN A 45 -5.42 -5.63 -13.12
N GLN A 46 -6.37 -5.20 -12.31
CA GLN A 46 -6.19 -4.20 -11.26
C GLN A 46 -6.87 -4.66 -9.99
N GLN A 47 -6.14 -4.59 -8.90
CA GLN A 47 -6.61 -4.93 -7.57
C GLN A 47 -6.67 -3.62 -6.76
N PRO A 48 -7.85 -2.99 -6.62
CA PRO A 48 -8.00 -1.81 -5.77
C PRO A 48 -7.60 -2.12 -4.35
N GLY A 49 -7.07 -1.11 -3.66
CA GLY A 49 -6.58 -1.31 -2.32
C GLY A 49 -6.33 -0.04 -1.54
N VAL A 50 -6.01 -0.25 -0.28
CA VAL A 50 -5.66 0.77 0.70
C VAL A 50 -4.39 0.35 1.42
N MET A 51 -3.56 1.32 1.77
CA MET A 51 -2.41 1.11 2.67
C MET A 51 -2.39 2.21 3.73
N VAL A 52 -1.97 1.83 4.93
CA VAL A 52 -1.85 2.74 6.07
C VAL A 52 -0.46 2.58 6.66
N ASP A 53 0.24 3.71 6.82
CA ASP A 53 1.50 3.76 7.56
C ASP A 53 1.28 4.38 8.92
N PHE A 54 1.73 3.68 9.92
CA PHE A 54 1.80 4.13 11.30
C PHE A 54 3.22 4.66 11.55
N LEU A 55 3.37 5.99 11.53
CA LEU A 55 4.64 6.65 11.79
C LEU A 55 4.91 6.62 13.30
N SER A 56 6.02 6.05 13.72
CA SER A 56 6.46 6.20 15.10
C SER A 56 6.93 7.64 15.33
N SER A 57 6.34 8.33 16.28
CA SER A 57 6.72 9.71 16.66
C SER A 57 8.17 9.82 17.15
N LYS A 58 8.79 8.69 17.50
CA LYS A 58 10.19 8.60 17.98
C LYS A 58 11.18 8.21 16.88
N SER A 59 10.72 7.89 15.67
CA SER A 59 11.58 7.43 14.58
C SER A 59 12.05 8.63 13.76
N ALA A 60 13.16 9.23 14.17
CA ALA A 60 13.84 10.29 13.43
C ALA A 60 14.35 9.82 12.05
N ASP A 61 14.39 8.51 11.81
CA ASP A 61 14.95 7.88 10.61
C ASP A 61 13.91 7.56 9.52
N GLY A 62 12.65 7.96 9.69
CA GLY A 62 11.57 7.72 8.71
C GLY A 62 11.02 6.29 8.69
N SER A 63 11.30 5.48 9.72
CA SER A 63 10.79 4.11 9.82
C SER A 63 9.30 4.09 10.19
N THR A 64 8.55 3.18 9.56
CA THR A 64 7.11 3.05 9.73
C THR A 64 6.69 1.58 9.73
N ILE A 65 5.52 1.31 10.34
CA ILE A 65 4.81 0.05 10.13
C ILE A 65 3.72 0.32 9.10
N THR A 66 3.73 -0.47 8.03
CA THR A 66 2.77 -0.37 6.93
C THR A 66 1.87 -1.59 6.92
N VAL A 67 0.58 -1.36 6.88
CA VAL A 67 -0.45 -2.39 6.66
C VAL A 67 -1.24 -2.01 5.41
N GLY A 68 -1.49 -2.98 4.54
CA GLY A 68 -2.27 -2.76 3.34
C GLY A 68 -3.31 -3.84 3.10
N TYR A 69 -4.17 -3.57 2.13
CA TYR A 69 -5.15 -4.51 1.61
C TYR A 69 -5.39 -4.24 0.15
N PHE A 70 -5.22 -5.27 -0.68
CA PHE A 70 -5.56 -5.25 -2.10
C PHE A 70 -6.45 -6.44 -2.41
N GLN A 71 -7.45 -6.24 -3.27
CA GLN A 71 -8.37 -7.30 -3.66
C GLN A 71 -8.70 -7.20 -5.15
N GLY A 72 -8.68 -8.34 -5.83
CA GLY A 72 -9.17 -8.49 -7.19
C GLY A 72 -10.08 -9.70 -7.33
N GLY A 73 -10.99 -9.65 -8.32
CA GLY A 73 -11.97 -10.71 -8.53
C GLY A 73 -13.13 -10.68 -7.54
N SER A 74 -13.94 -11.72 -7.53
CA SER A 74 -15.11 -11.85 -6.67
C SER A 74 -15.48 -13.32 -6.45
N GLY A 75 -16.16 -13.61 -5.35
CA GLY A 75 -16.62 -14.96 -5.02
C GLY A 75 -15.46 -15.95 -4.86
N ALA A 76 -15.57 -17.10 -5.53
CA ALA A 76 -14.55 -18.14 -5.52
C ALA A 76 -13.26 -17.77 -6.28
N ASP A 77 -13.37 -16.85 -7.25
CA ASP A 77 -12.26 -16.36 -8.07
C ASP A 77 -11.71 -15.04 -7.51
N MET A 78 -11.42 -15.01 -6.23
CA MET A 78 -10.92 -13.81 -5.57
C MET A 78 -9.46 -13.98 -5.18
N VAL A 79 -8.65 -12.93 -5.44
CA VAL A 79 -7.28 -12.80 -4.95
C VAL A 79 -7.23 -11.67 -3.93
N ARG A 80 -6.68 -11.94 -2.76
CA ARG A 80 -6.47 -10.94 -1.70
C ARG A 80 -5.01 -10.89 -1.29
N THR A 81 -4.52 -9.69 -1.06
CA THR A 81 -3.14 -9.44 -0.62
C THR A 81 -3.16 -8.47 0.56
N VAL A 82 -2.61 -8.89 1.69
CA VAL A 82 -2.46 -8.04 2.88
C VAL A 82 -0.97 -7.91 3.21
N PRO A 83 -0.29 -6.86 2.74
CA PRO A 83 1.08 -6.57 3.13
C PRO A 83 1.14 -6.07 4.58
N LEU A 84 2.06 -6.65 5.35
CA LEU A 84 2.44 -6.26 6.70
C LEU A 84 3.94 -5.98 6.68
N MET A 85 4.33 -4.69 6.64
CA MET A 85 5.69 -4.28 6.32
C MET A 85 6.31 -3.41 7.41
N PHE A 86 7.59 -3.59 7.62
CA PHE A 86 8.45 -2.59 8.21
C PHE A 86 9.08 -1.78 7.07
N SER A 87 8.86 -0.48 7.07
CA SER A 87 9.17 0.38 5.94
C SER A 87 10.04 1.56 6.35
N LYS A 88 10.88 2.02 5.43
CA LYS A 88 11.68 3.23 5.59
C LYS A 88 11.43 4.15 4.40
N VAL A 89 11.17 5.41 4.70
CA VAL A 89 10.97 6.47 3.72
C VAL A 89 12.07 7.50 3.86
N SER A 90 12.69 7.86 2.75
CA SER A 90 13.76 8.86 2.68
C SER A 90 13.35 9.98 1.72
N ASP A 91 13.39 11.19 2.21
CA ASP A 91 13.15 12.37 1.39
C ASP A 91 14.35 12.64 0.49
N SER A 92 14.11 12.91 -0.78
CA SER A 92 15.13 13.43 -1.68
C SER A 92 15.27 14.95 -1.47
N THR A 93 16.48 15.45 -1.57
CA THR A 93 16.76 16.89 -1.58
C THR A 93 16.30 17.56 -2.89
N SER A 94 15.93 16.76 -3.91
CA SER A 94 15.50 17.28 -5.21
C SER A 94 14.04 17.74 -5.14
N ALA A 95 13.81 19.02 -5.21
CA ALA A 95 12.48 19.60 -5.42
C ALA A 95 12.20 19.71 -6.93
N VAL A 96 11.00 19.37 -7.34
CA VAL A 96 10.52 19.63 -8.70
C VAL A 96 9.84 21.01 -8.70
N PRO A 97 10.28 21.96 -9.54
CA PRO A 97 9.67 23.28 -9.58
C PRO A 97 8.15 23.22 -9.78
N GLY A 98 7.39 23.91 -8.92
CA GLY A 98 5.91 23.90 -8.95
C GLY A 98 5.25 22.65 -8.38
N LEU A 99 6.01 21.63 -8.02
CA LEU A 99 5.59 20.42 -7.32
C LEU A 99 6.40 20.30 -6.02
N GLY A 100 6.01 19.40 -5.16
CA GLY A 100 6.77 19.14 -3.92
C GLY A 100 8.05 18.34 -4.18
N GLY A 101 8.68 17.88 -3.10
CA GLY A 101 9.88 17.05 -3.17
C GLY A 101 9.60 15.62 -3.60
N LEU A 102 10.59 15.01 -4.26
CA LEU A 102 10.62 13.57 -4.48
C LEU A 102 10.99 12.85 -3.19
N TYR A 103 10.53 11.61 -3.05
CA TYR A 103 10.96 10.72 -1.99
C TYR A 103 11.03 9.28 -2.50
N THR A 104 11.80 8.48 -1.82
CA THR A 104 11.91 7.04 -2.08
C THR A 104 11.63 6.27 -0.80
N GLY A 105 11.34 5.01 -0.92
CA GLY A 105 11.18 4.16 0.24
C GLY A 105 11.27 2.69 -0.12
N THR A 106 11.48 1.91 0.92
CA THR A 106 11.49 0.45 0.84
C THR A 106 10.76 -0.13 2.04
N GLY A 107 10.22 -1.31 1.88
CA GLY A 107 9.62 -2.08 2.97
C GLY A 107 9.94 -3.55 2.83
N ILE A 108 10.11 -4.20 3.95
CA ILE A 108 10.28 -5.67 4.04
C ILE A 108 9.28 -6.23 5.04
N GLY A 109 8.79 -7.44 4.81
CA GLY A 109 7.83 -8.06 5.72
C GLY A 109 7.12 -9.26 5.13
N ALA A 110 5.88 -9.46 5.58
CA ALA A 110 5.03 -10.56 5.19
C ALA A 110 3.85 -10.08 4.35
N TYR A 111 3.47 -10.90 3.39
CA TYR A 111 2.22 -10.80 2.65
C TYR A 111 1.32 -11.95 3.07
N LEU A 112 0.16 -11.65 3.65
CA LEU A 112 -0.90 -12.64 3.78
C LEU A 112 -1.63 -12.67 2.43
N PHE A 113 -1.54 -13.79 1.75
CA PHE A 113 -1.96 -13.93 0.37
C PHE A 113 -2.98 -15.07 0.23
N ASP A 114 -4.13 -14.73 -0.30
CA ASP A 114 -5.24 -15.64 -0.52
C ASP A 114 -5.58 -15.70 -2.01
N THR A 115 -5.78 -16.90 -2.52
CA THR A 115 -5.98 -17.16 -3.95
C THR A 115 -7.07 -18.19 -4.17
N PRO A 116 -7.68 -18.23 -5.37
CA PRO A 116 -8.64 -19.26 -5.72
C PRO A 116 -8.12 -20.67 -5.43
N GLY A 117 -8.93 -21.48 -4.78
CA GLY A 117 -8.62 -22.87 -4.47
C GLY A 117 -7.49 -23.11 -3.45
N SER A 118 -7.08 -22.07 -2.71
CA SER A 118 -6.05 -22.19 -1.66
C SER A 118 -6.51 -21.49 -0.37
N ASN A 119 -6.00 -21.96 0.75
CA ASN A 119 -6.10 -21.21 2.01
C ASN A 119 -5.06 -20.08 2.02
N MET A 120 -5.33 -19.06 2.83
CA MET A 120 -4.39 -17.94 3.05
C MET A 120 -2.98 -18.43 3.37
N LYS A 121 -2.00 -17.93 2.65
CA LYS A 121 -0.57 -18.25 2.82
C LYS A 121 0.19 -17.01 3.25
N THR A 122 1.23 -17.21 4.05
CA THR A 122 2.19 -16.16 4.39
C THR A 122 3.39 -16.25 3.44
N LEU A 123 3.66 -15.17 2.72
CA LEU A 123 4.81 -15.04 1.82
C LEU A 123 5.72 -13.92 2.35
N TRP A 124 7.03 -14.15 2.31
CA TRP A 124 8.01 -13.12 2.64
C TRP A 124 8.39 -12.32 1.41
N GLY A 125 8.56 -11.03 1.59
CA GLY A 125 8.90 -10.15 0.48
C GLY A 125 9.11 -8.71 0.91
N GLY A 126 8.95 -7.80 -0.04
CA GLY A 126 9.10 -6.38 0.21
C GLY A 126 8.57 -5.55 -0.95
N TYR A 127 8.75 -4.25 -0.82
CA TYR A 127 8.49 -3.30 -1.91
C TYR A 127 9.55 -2.21 -1.96
N ALA A 128 9.71 -1.63 -3.14
CA ALA A 128 10.41 -0.38 -3.34
C ALA A 128 9.42 0.64 -3.89
N MET A 129 9.57 1.90 -3.53
CA MET A 129 8.70 2.97 -4.00
C MET A 129 9.45 4.24 -4.35
N VAL A 130 8.86 5.00 -5.26
CA VAL A 130 9.18 6.39 -5.55
C VAL A 130 7.89 7.20 -5.48
N GLY A 131 7.94 8.37 -4.89
CA GLY A 131 6.78 9.23 -4.72
C GLY A 131 7.12 10.70 -4.90
N LEU A 132 6.06 11.46 -5.13
CA LEU A 132 6.07 12.91 -5.29
C LEU A 132 5.14 13.52 -4.23
N LYS A 133 5.67 14.45 -3.45
CA LYS A 133 4.89 15.26 -2.52
C LYS A 133 4.16 16.35 -3.29
N LEU A 134 2.91 16.57 -2.96
CA LEU A 134 2.06 17.60 -3.51
C LEU A 134 1.64 18.57 -2.39
N PRO A 135 1.18 19.78 -2.72
CA PRO A 135 0.66 20.70 -1.71
C PRO A 135 -0.46 20.09 -0.86
N GLY A 136 -0.62 20.56 0.37
CA GLY A 136 -1.69 20.13 1.28
C GLY A 136 -1.48 18.75 1.92
N GLY A 137 -0.24 18.26 1.96
CA GLY A 137 0.08 16.94 2.55
C GLY A 137 -0.33 15.75 1.69
N ILE A 138 -0.75 16.01 0.44
CA ILE A 138 -1.07 14.99 -0.55
C ILE A 138 0.23 14.45 -1.14
N PHE A 139 0.22 13.21 -1.61
CA PHE A 139 1.33 12.62 -2.35
C PHE A 139 0.82 11.57 -3.32
N ALA A 140 1.60 11.34 -4.38
CA ALA A 140 1.40 10.24 -5.32
C ALA A 140 2.64 9.37 -5.34
N GLU A 141 2.48 8.05 -5.45
CA GLU A 141 3.60 7.12 -5.46
C GLU A 141 3.36 5.91 -6.34
N THR A 142 4.45 5.38 -6.85
CA THR A 142 4.53 4.10 -7.52
C THR A 142 5.32 3.15 -6.63
N GLN A 143 4.78 1.95 -6.42
CA GLN A 143 5.41 0.91 -5.62
C GLN A 143 5.59 -0.35 -6.47
N TYR A 144 6.73 -1.02 -6.35
CA TYR A 144 6.93 -2.36 -6.90
C TYR A 144 6.96 -3.36 -5.76
N HIS A 145 5.99 -4.26 -5.72
CA HIS A 145 5.87 -5.33 -4.73
C HIS A 145 6.52 -6.60 -5.25
N TYR A 146 7.27 -7.28 -4.40
CA TYR A 146 7.96 -8.52 -4.71
C TYR A 146 7.86 -9.51 -3.56
N THR A 147 7.58 -10.78 -3.89
CA THR A 147 7.64 -11.92 -2.96
C THR A 147 8.50 -13.02 -3.58
N SER A 148 9.16 -13.79 -2.72
CA SER A 148 10.07 -14.86 -3.15
C SER A 148 9.38 -16.09 -3.72
N ARG A 149 8.06 -16.19 -3.54
CA ARG A 149 7.27 -17.37 -3.94
C ARG A 149 5.93 -16.96 -4.54
N SER A 150 5.36 -17.86 -5.32
CA SER A 150 3.98 -17.83 -5.80
C SER A 150 3.17 -18.98 -5.19
N VAL A 151 1.84 -18.86 -5.23
CA VAL A 151 0.88 -19.90 -4.78
C VAL A 151 0.03 -20.27 -5.97
N ASN A 152 0.12 -21.51 -6.46
CA ASN A 152 -0.62 -22.01 -7.63
C ASN A 152 -0.51 -21.09 -8.87
N GLY A 153 0.69 -20.51 -9.11
CA GLY A 153 0.91 -19.56 -10.20
C GLY A 153 0.46 -18.13 -9.94
N TYR A 154 -0.26 -17.88 -8.85
CA TYR A 154 -0.63 -16.53 -8.39
C TYR A 154 0.52 -15.90 -7.61
N SER A 155 0.68 -14.59 -7.74
CA SER A 155 1.71 -13.83 -7.01
C SER A 155 1.19 -12.43 -6.68
N PRO A 156 1.51 -11.90 -5.50
CA PRO A 156 1.26 -10.50 -5.16
C PRO A 156 2.29 -9.55 -5.79
N ASN A 157 3.24 -10.07 -6.59
CA ASN A 157 4.22 -9.25 -7.29
C ASN A 157 3.52 -8.34 -8.30
N GLY A 158 3.94 -7.10 -8.37
CA GLY A 158 3.33 -6.15 -9.30
C GLY A 158 3.67 -4.70 -8.99
N VAL A 159 3.08 -3.82 -9.77
CA VAL A 159 3.21 -2.36 -9.60
C VAL A 159 1.93 -1.80 -9.01
N ALA A 160 2.02 -1.09 -7.89
CA ALA A 160 0.90 -0.34 -7.32
C ALA A 160 1.07 1.16 -7.62
N LEU A 161 -0.01 1.78 -8.06
CA LEU A 161 -0.13 3.23 -8.18
C LEU A 161 -1.04 3.72 -7.05
N MET A 162 -0.53 4.61 -6.23
CA MET A 162 -1.20 5.07 -5.03
C MET A 162 -1.23 6.60 -4.96
N ILE A 163 -2.31 7.12 -4.43
CA ILE A 163 -2.42 8.51 -3.98
C ILE A 163 -2.76 8.51 -2.51
N GLY A 164 -2.22 9.44 -1.76
CA GLY A 164 -2.44 9.45 -0.32
C GLY A 164 -2.32 10.82 0.31
N ARG A 165 -2.57 10.84 1.61
CA ARG A 165 -2.42 12.03 2.44
C ARG A 165 -1.72 11.67 3.75
N LYS A 166 -0.88 12.58 4.21
CA LYS A 166 -0.26 12.56 5.54
C LYS A 166 -1.07 13.46 6.48
N PHE A 167 -1.36 12.93 7.67
CA PHE A 167 -2.09 13.61 8.75
C PHE A 167 -1.19 13.87 9.93
#